data_6527e5324269af16e7475a7dae58b5ec
#
_entry.id   6527e5324269af16e7475a7dae58b5ec
#
_cell.length_a   1.000
_cell.length_b   1.000
_cell.length_c   1.000
_cell.angle_alpha   90.00
_cell.angle_beta   90.00
_cell.angle_gamma   90.00
#
_symmetry.space_group_name_H-M   'P 1'
#
loop_
_entity.id
_entity.type
_entity.pdbx_description
1 polymer ?
#
loop_
_entity_poly.entity_id
_entity_poly.type
_entity_poly.pdbx_seq_one_letter_code
_entity_poly.pdbx_strand_id
1 'polypeptide(L)'
;MLNRASEATNMLKEHIENNDVIRLISHNDADGISAAAVIANALKEEGAQFHTTIVPRLKDDVVNQLRHEQYNLFIFSDMGSAYIRELNSFKSDVIVADHHQVSDVEADSNLVHVNPHLFEIDGSKDLSGAGSAYLTVRDLNKKHLSYFALTGAFGDMQGQDGFTGVNSFIVNDAKESGTLEIHEGLKTVSKASEPLNKSLAYTFSPALPGISGDLEGATEFLEKIGLSYGIKFSDLADEEKDVLKDELIKINPDIFGDCFTIPKEIPLLRDLEEYAYILDACGKNKKAGLGLSIAIGERERILEVALDLQRKYRDQILKGLSWIKREGAVGLNSIQYLYTEDKVLKSVMGTIASIGLSVELLDNSKPVLGLSRLHNDIKISGRTTREMVDKGVNLGKALNDSSKNFGGQGGGHDIAAGAMIPYESKDFFLKLVDEMVEYQLNNNS
;
A
#
# COMPACT_ATOMS: atom_id res chain seq x y z
N MET A 1 17.07 -15.28 -8.35
CA MET A 1 15.90 -15.22 -7.47
C MET A 1 15.09 -16.51 -7.48
N LEU A 2 14.65 -17.08 -8.60
CA LEU A 2 13.84 -18.31 -8.63
C LEU A 2 14.49 -19.50 -7.90
N ASN A 3 15.80 -19.72 -8.04
CA ASN A 3 16.50 -20.77 -7.29
C ASN A 3 16.39 -20.59 -5.78
N ARG A 4 16.49 -19.35 -5.30
CA ARG A 4 16.34 -19.05 -3.86
C ARG A 4 14.90 -19.26 -3.38
N ALA A 5 13.92 -18.94 -4.22
CA ALA A 5 12.52 -19.25 -3.96
C ALA A 5 12.28 -20.77 -3.90
N SER A 6 12.88 -21.55 -4.81
CA SER A 6 12.81 -23.03 -4.77
C SER A 6 13.46 -23.62 -3.51
N GLU A 7 14.55 -23.03 -2.99
CA GLU A 7 15.12 -23.43 -1.70
C GLU A 7 14.10 -23.20 -0.56
N ALA A 8 13.42 -22.05 -0.53
CA ALA A 8 12.38 -21.77 0.44
C ALA A 8 11.19 -22.74 0.31
N THR A 9 10.77 -23.06 -0.93
CA THR A 9 9.73 -24.06 -1.20
C THR A 9 10.12 -25.43 -0.65
N ASN A 10 11.38 -25.86 -0.87
CA ASN A 10 11.85 -27.15 -0.38
C ASN A 10 11.88 -27.21 1.15
N MET A 11 12.38 -26.17 1.83
CA MET A 11 12.34 -26.05 3.28
C MET A 11 10.88 -26.11 3.79
N LEU A 12 9.97 -25.34 3.18
CA LEU A 12 8.55 -25.34 3.53
C LEU A 12 7.93 -26.73 3.38
N LYS A 13 8.24 -27.42 2.27
CA LYS A 13 7.74 -28.78 1.98
C LYS A 13 8.20 -29.80 3.01
N GLU A 14 9.46 -29.75 3.45
CA GLU A 14 9.98 -30.63 4.50
C GLU A 14 9.19 -30.48 5.81
N HIS A 15 8.91 -29.25 6.25
CA HIS A 15 8.11 -29.02 7.45
C HIS A 15 6.65 -29.43 7.31
N ILE A 16 6.06 -29.29 6.11
CA ILE A 16 4.70 -29.81 5.83
C ILE A 16 4.68 -31.32 5.92
N GLU A 17 5.65 -32.03 5.31
CA GLU A 17 5.79 -33.48 5.34
C GLU A 17 6.01 -34.01 6.77
N ASN A 18 6.72 -33.26 7.61
CA ASN A 18 6.95 -33.55 9.03
C ASN A 18 5.75 -33.26 9.92
N ASN A 19 4.65 -32.67 9.39
CA ASN A 19 3.49 -32.18 10.12
C ASN A 19 3.84 -31.14 11.20
N ASP A 20 4.84 -30.31 10.97
CA ASP A 20 5.18 -29.21 11.85
C ASP A 20 4.12 -28.12 11.80
N VAL A 21 3.90 -27.48 12.96
CA VAL A 21 3.06 -26.26 13.01
C VAL A 21 3.89 -25.06 12.56
N ILE A 22 3.48 -24.40 11.49
CA ILE A 22 4.22 -23.30 10.86
C ILE A 22 3.80 -21.96 11.45
N ARG A 23 4.78 -21.13 11.80
CA ARG A 23 4.56 -19.80 12.36
C ARG A 23 4.70 -18.73 11.28
N LEU A 24 3.60 -18.08 10.88
CA LEU A 24 3.56 -17.04 9.87
C LEU A 24 3.41 -15.66 10.53
N ILE A 25 4.30 -14.75 10.21
CA ILE A 25 4.28 -13.33 10.62
C ILE A 25 4.23 -12.47 9.35
N SER A 26 3.33 -11.49 9.30
CA SER A 26 3.18 -10.62 8.14
C SER A 26 2.86 -9.18 8.51
N HIS A 27 3.04 -8.28 7.55
CA HIS A 27 2.73 -6.86 7.68
C HIS A 27 1.22 -6.59 7.56
N ASN A 28 0.78 -5.43 8.01
CA ASN A 28 -0.65 -5.14 8.16
C ASN A 28 -1.26 -4.29 7.03
N ASP A 29 -0.52 -3.92 5.99
CA ASP A 29 -1.07 -3.26 4.81
C ASP A 29 -1.58 -4.26 3.76
N ALA A 30 -1.98 -3.78 2.59
CA ALA A 30 -2.52 -4.62 1.55
C ALA A 30 -1.51 -5.64 1.04
N ASP A 31 -0.23 -5.28 0.92
CA ASP A 31 0.81 -6.20 0.45
C ASP A 31 1.08 -7.29 1.50
N GLY A 32 1.27 -6.93 2.77
CA GLY A 32 1.49 -7.90 3.84
C GLY A 32 0.28 -8.82 4.07
N ILE A 33 -0.96 -8.32 4.01
CA ILE A 33 -2.16 -9.15 4.11
C ILE A 33 -2.24 -10.11 2.92
N SER A 34 -1.92 -9.67 1.70
CA SER A 34 -1.87 -10.50 0.50
C SER A 34 -0.75 -11.54 0.57
N ALA A 35 0.43 -11.16 1.08
CA ALA A 35 1.54 -12.08 1.32
C ALA A 35 1.15 -13.19 2.32
N ALA A 36 0.50 -12.80 3.44
CA ALA A 36 -0.05 -13.77 4.38
C ALA A 36 -1.10 -14.67 3.74
N ALA A 37 -1.97 -14.11 2.88
CA ALA A 37 -3.01 -14.88 2.18
C ALA A 37 -2.42 -15.92 1.23
N VAL A 38 -1.37 -15.58 0.50
CA VAL A 38 -0.63 -16.52 -0.38
C VAL A 38 -0.14 -17.72 0.43
N ILE A 39 0.61 -17.48 1.50
CA ILE A 39 1.18 -18.54 2.33
C ILE A 39 0.07 -19.33 3.04
N ALA A 40 -0.91 -18.65 3.67
CA ALA A 40 -1.98 -19.30 4.42
C ALA A 40 -2.87 -20.20 3.54
N ASN A 41 -3.21 -19.74 2.31
CA ASN A 41 -3.98 -20.58 1.38
C ASN A 41 -3.14 -21.78 0.91
N ALA A 42 -1.86 -21.60 0.60
CA ALA A 42 -0.98 -22.69 0.21
C ALA A 42 -0.89 -23.75 1.33
N LEU A 43 -0.67 -23.34 2.59
CA LEU A 43 -0.62 -24.23 3.75
C LEU A 43 -1.95 -24.93 4.00
N LYS A 44 -3.06 -24.21 3.90
CA LYS A 44 -4.41 -24.76 4.03
C LYS A 44 -4.69 -25.85 3.00
N GLU A 45 -4.30 -25.64 1.75
CA GLU A 45 -4.48 -26.62 0.67
C GLU A 45 -3.58 -27.84 0.83
N GLU A 46 -2.40 -27.71 1.43
CA GLU A 46 -1.53 -28.82 1.80
C GLU A 46 -1.98 -29.52 3.11
N GLY A 47 -3.03 -29.04 3.77
CA GLY A 47 -3.50 -29.58 5.05
C GLY A 47 -2.58 -29.29 6.23
N ALA A 48 -1.62 -28.36 6.07
CA ALA A 48 -0.66 -28.01 7.11
C ALA A 48 -1.32 -27.17 8.22
N GLN A 49 -0.81 -27.33 9.45
CA GLN A 49 -1.21 -26.50 10.58
C GLN A 49 -0.33 -25.25 10.65
N PHE A 50 -0.94 -24.11 10.87
CA PHE A 50 -0.20 -22.85 10.99
C PHE A 50 -0.86 -21.88 11.95
N HIS A 51 -0.03 -20.96 12.48
CA HIS A 51 -0.46 -19.86 13.32
C HIS A 51 0.01 -18.54 12.70
N THR A 52 -0.93 -17.65 12.36
CA THR A 52 -0.63 -16.37 11.73
C THR A 52 -0.79 -15.21 12.71
N THR A 53 0.17 -14.30 12.69
CA THR A 53 0.08 -12.98 13.34
C THR A 53 0.41 -11.89 12.34
N ILE A 54 -0.45 -10.87 12.28
CA ILE A 54 -0.21 -9.68 11.46
C ILE A 54 0.17 -8.53 12.37
N VAL A 55 1.31 -7.89 12.11
CA VAL A 55 1.86 -6.80 12.91
C VAL A 55 2.09 -5.55 12.06
N PRO A 56 1.91 -4.34 12.62
CA PRO A 56 2.13 -3.10 11.87
C PRO A 56 3.62 -2.78 11.63
N ARG A 57 4.51 -3.44 12.34
CA ARG A 57 5.97 -3.32 12.21
C ARG A 57 6.64 -4.42 13.01
N LEU A 58 7.68 -5.01 12.44
CA LEU A 58 8.60 -5.84 13.19
C LEU A 58 9.47 -4.93 14.07
N LYS A 59 9.61 -5.24 15.35
CA LYS A 59 10.40 -4.50 16.34
C LYS A 59 11.20 -5.50 17.18
N ASP A 60 12.23 -5.02 17.86
CA ASP A 60 13.12 -5.85 18.67
C ASP A 60 12.36 -6.65 19.76
N ASP A 61 11.36 -6.02 20.39
CA ASP A 61 10.51 -6.68 21.39
C ASP A 61 9.69 -7.82 20.79
N VAL A 62 9.13 -7.61 19.58
CA VAL A 62 8.39 -8.64 18.84
C VAL A 62 9.31 -9.78 18.41
N VAL A 63 10.49 -9.48 17.85
CA VAL A 63 11.47 -10.50 17.44
C VAL A 63 11.94 -11.31 18.64
N ASN A 64 12.23 -10.63 19.77
CA ASN A 64 12.62 -11.30 21.01
C ASN A 64 11.52 -12.21 21.57
N GLN A 65 10.25 -11.81 21.47
CA GLN A 65 9.13 -12.66 21.87
C GLN A 65 9.03 -13.89 20.96
N LEU A 66 9.05 -13.71 19.64
CA LEU A 66 8.96 -14.79 18.66
C LEU A 66 10.07 -15.83 18.81
N ARG A 67 11.31 -15.40 19.13
CA ARG A 67 12.47 -16.28 19.38
C ARG A 67 12.23 -17.30 20.49
N HIS A 68 11.34 -17.02 21.44
CA HIS A 68 10.99 -17.92 22.55
C HIS A 68 9.77 -18.81 22.27
N GLU A 69 9.08 -18.59 21.13
CA GLU A 69 7.99 -19.47 20.70
C GLU A 69 8.53 -20.83 20.23
N GLN A 70 7.75 -21.89 20.42
CA GLN A 70 8.17 -23.27 20.10
C GLN A 70 7.59 -23.72 18.75
N TYR A 71 8.17 -23.22 17.67
CA TYR A 71 7.87 -23.60 16.29
C TYR A 71 9.14 -24.06 15.60
N ASN A 72 9.05 -25.02 14.68
CA ASN A 72 10.18 -25.51 13.91
C ASN A 72 10.47 -24.66 12.67
N LEU A 73 9.44 -24.00 12.13
CA LEU A 73 9.56 -23.07 11.00
C LEU A 73 8.85 -21.75 11.29
N PHE A 74 9.57 -20.64 11.05
CA PHE A 74 9.02 -19.30 11.02
C PHE A 74 9.05 -18.76 9.59
N ILE A 75 7.95 -18.13 9.15
CA ILE A 75 7.87 -17.42 7.87
C ILE A 75 7.57 -15.96 8.17
N PHE A 76 8.44 -15.08 7.71
CA PHE A 76 8.22 -13.64 7.71
C PHE A 76 7.89 -13.23 6.27
N SER A 77 6.67 -12.73 6.05
CA SER A 77 6.23 -12.28 4.73
C SER A 77 6.00 -10.77 4.72
N ASP A 78 6.49 -10.10 3.69
CA ASP A 78 6.49 -8.65 3.54
C ASP A 78 7.14 -7.91 4.72
N MET A 79 8.13 -8.55 5.32
CA MET A 79 8.98 -8.03 6.39
C MET A 79 10.11 -8.99 6.72
N GLY A 80 11.13 -8.51 7.42
CA GLY A 80 12.20 -9.34 7.97
C GLY A 80 13.59 -8.99 7.44
N SER A 81 13.69 -8.39 6.25
CA SER A 81 14.99 -8.09 5.60
C SER A 81 15.91 -7.18 6.44
N ALA A 82 15.36 -6.30 7.24
CA ALA A 82 16.12 -5.45 8.16
C ALA A 82 16.56 -6.19 9.44
N TYR A 83 16.07 -7.40 9.71
CA TYR A 83 16.26 -8.17 10.95
C TYR A 83 17.00 -9.49 10.72
N ILE A 84 17.71 -9.67 9.61
CA ILE A 84 18.41 -10.93 9.29
C ILE A 84 19.38 -11.34 10.42
N ARG A 85 20.09 -10.39 11.04
CA ARG A 85 21.01 -10.66 12.15
C ARG A 85 20.28 -11.29 13.35
N GLU A 86 19.14 -10.75 13.72
CA GLU A 86 18.33 -11.23 14.84
C GLU A 86 17.67 -12.57 14.50
N LEU A 87 17.21 -12.73 13.27
CA LEU A 87 16.56 -13.94 12.77
C LEU A 87 17.54 -15.10 12.61
N ASN A 88 18.79 -14.85 12.24
CA ASN A 88 19.87 -15.85 12.25
C ASN A 88 20.08 -16.51 13.64
N SER A 89 19.71 -15.81 14.72
CA SER A 89 19.81 -16.33 16.07
C SER A 89 18.66 -17.26 16.50
N PHE A 90 17.66 -17.48 15.62
CA PHE A 90 16.59 -18.45 15.87
C PHE A 90 17.18 -19.87 15.77
N LYS A 91 16.70 -20.78 16.63
CA LYS A 91 17.09 -22.19 16.58
C LYS A 91 16.31 -22.98 15.55
N SER A 92 15.24 -22.41 15.05
CA SER A 92 14.32 -22.93 14.07
C SER A 92 14.71 -22.52 12.68
N ASP A 93 14.18 -23.18 11.69
CA ASP A 93 14.28 -22.72 10.31
C ASP A 93 13.46 -21.45 10.09
N VAL A 94 13.95 -20.59 9.20
CA VAL A 94 13.34 -19.29 8.93
C VAL A 94 13.27 -19.07 7.41
N ILE A 95 12.09 -18.65 6.95
CA ILE A 95 11.91 -18.10 5.60
C ILE A 95 11.57 -16.62 5.73
N VAL A 96 12.31 -15.77 5.04
CA VAL A 96 12.01 -14.35 4.88
C VAL A 96 11.65 -14.11 3.43
N ALA A 97 10.38 -13.83 3.15
CA ALA A 97 9.84 -13.50 1.83
C ALA A 97 9.45 -12.01 1.83
N ASP A 98 10.36 -11.14 1.41
CA ASP A 98 10.27 -9.70 1.60
C ASP A 98 10.80 -8.96 0.36
N HIS A 99 10.51 -7.67 0.24
CA HIS A 99 10.96 -6.81 -0.85
C HIS A 99 11.59 -5.49 -0.36
N HIS A 100 11.61 -5.27 0.94
CA HIS A 100 12.22 -4.09 1.54
C HIS A 100 13.75 -4.13 1.41
N GLN A 101 14.41 -2.98 1.63
CA GLN A 101 15.86 -2.87 1.59
C GLN A 101 16.52 -3.90 2.52
N VAL A 102 17.55 -4.55 2.00
CA VAL A 102 18.29 -5.59 2.72
C VAL A 102 19.34 -4.96 3.64
N SER A 103 19.64 -5.66 4.75
CA SER A 103 20.80 -5.34 5.60
C SER A 103 22.09 -5.96 5.00
N ASP A 104 23.25 -5.44 5.43
CA ASP A 104 24.57 -5.99 5.04
C ASP A 104 24.91 -7.33 5.73
N VAL A 105 23.91 -8.02 6.29
CA VAL A 105 24.07 -9.27 7.01
C VAL A 105 23.62 -10.43 6.14
N GLU A 106 24.48 -11.41 5.95
CA GLU A 106 24.16 -12.64 5.25
C GLU A 106 23.24 -13.55 6.08
N ALA A 107 22.39 -14.30 5.39
CA ALA A 107 21.54 -15.33 5.99
C ALA A 107 22.36 -16.57 6.35
N ASP A 108 22.16 -17.10 7.55
CA ASP A 108 22.76 -18.38 7.99
C ASP A 108 22.07 -19.57 7.29
N SER A 109 22.62 -20.78 7.48
CA SER A 109 22.17 -22.00 6.80
C SER A 109 20.72 -22.42 7.12
N ASN A 110 20.17 -21.98 8.27
CA ASN A 110 18.79 -22.22 8.67
C ASN A 110 17.83 -21.09 8.22
N LEU A 111 18.31 -20.10 7.46
CA LEU A 111 17.51 -19.00 6.99
C LEU A 111 17.56 -18.88 5.47
N VAL A 112 16.40 -18.94 4.83
CA VAL A 112 16.25 -18.67 3.39
C VAL A 112 15.63 -17.30 3.19
N HIS A 113 16.40 -16.38 2.60
CA HIS A 113 15.98 -15.00 2.33
C HIS A 113 15.63 -14.83 0.85
N VAL A 114 14.33 -14.69 0.55
CA VAL A 114 13.78 -14.44 -0.78
C VAL A 114 13.45 -12.95 -0.89
N ASN A 115 14.36 -12.19 -1.50
CA ASN A 115 14.24 -10.74 -1.62
C ASN A 115 14.81 -10.28 -2.97
N PRO A 116 14.11 -9.42 -3.75
CA PRO A 116 14.55 -8.95 -5.06
C PRO A 116 15.89 -8.20 -5.04
N HIS A 117 16.13 -7.40 -3.99
CA HIS A 117 17.37 -6.62 -3.87
C HIS A 117 18.65 -7.48 -3.80
N LEU A 118 18.55 -8.73 -3.38
CA LEU A 118 19.69 -9.69 -3.43
C LEU A 118 20.06 -10.10 -4.86
N PHE A 119 19.25 -9.73 -5.86
CA PHE A 119 19.38 -10.12 -7.27
C PHE A 119 19.33 -8.92 -8.21
N GLU A 120 19.62 -7.72 -7.71
CA GLU A 120 19.61 -6.47 -8.48
C GLU A 120 18.24 -6.17 -9.13
N ILE A 121 17.14 -6.63 -8.52
CA ILE A 121 15.76 -6.37 -8.93
C ILE A 121 15.20 -5.29 -8.01
N ASP A 122 14.49 -4.32 -8.59
CA ASP A 122 13.88 -3.22 -7.83
C ASP A 122 12.63 -3.70 -7.07
N GLY A 123 12.76 -3.84 -5.74
CA GLY A 123 11.66 -4.24 -4.87
C GLY A 123 10.56 -3.19 -4.74
N SER A 124 10.81 -1.93 -5.13
CA SER A 124 9.78 -0.89 -5.12
C SER A 124 8.89 -0.88 -6.37
N LYS A 125 9.27 -1.62 -7.43
CA LYS A 125 8.60 -1.57 -8.73
C LYS A 125 8.33 -2.94 -9.34
N ASP A 126 9.31 -3.85 -9.26
CA ASP A 126 9.33 -5.08 -10.05
C ASP A 126 8.86 -6.32 -9.30
N LEU A 127 8.78 -6.26 -7.96
CA LEU A 127 8.26 -7.33 -7.11
C LEU A 127 7.87 -6.81 -5.72
N SER A 128 6.66 -7.14 -5.28
CA SER A 128 6.15 -6.84 -3.94
C SER A 128 6.49 -7.94 -2.93
N GLY A 129 6.20 -7.70 -1.64
CA GLY A 129 6.30 -8.70 -0.58
C GLY A 129 5.39 -9.89 -0.82
N ALA A 130 4.15 -9.66 -1.29
CA ALA A 130 3.24 -10.74 -1.69
C ALA A 130 3.75 -11.51 -2.91
N GLY A 131 4.44 -10.83 -3.83
CA GLY A 131 5.13 -11.47 -4.94
C GLY A 131 6.26 -12.38 -4.46
N SER A 132 7.09 -11.91 -3.51
CA SER A 132 8.14 -12.72 -2.88
C SER A 132 7.55 -13.94 -2.14
N ALA A 133 6.45 -13.73 -1.40
CA ALA A 133 5.71 -14.81 -0.74
C ALA A 133 5.13 -15.82 -1.75
N TYR A 134 4.60 -15.35 -2.88
CA TYR A 134 4.10 -16.22 -3.95
C TYR A 134 5.20 -17.11 -4.53
N LEU A 135 6.37 -16.56 -4.81
CA LEU A 135 7.47 -17.33 -5.34
C LEU A 135 7.89 -18.47 -4.38
N THR A 136 7.75 -18.31 -3.06
CA THR A 136 8.09 -19.36 -2.08
C THR A 136 7.13 -20.55 -2.08
N VAL A 137 5.91 -20.40 -2.63
CA VAL A 137 4.91 -21.48 -2.69
C VAL A 137 4.55 -21.90 -4.11
N ARG A 138 5.02 -21.18 -5.12
CA ARG A 138 4.69 -21.39 -6.54
C ARG A 138 4.96 -22.83 -6.99
N ASP A 139 6.09 -23.39 -6.59
CA ASP A 139 6.52 -24.73 -6.99
C ASP A 139 5.76 -25.86 -6.25
N LEU A 140 4.86 -25.55 -5.33
CA LEU A 140 3.85 -26.44 -4.76
C LEU A 140 2.58 -26.54 -5.63
N ASN A 141 2.65 -26.24 -6.93
CA ASN A 141 1.51 -26.14 -7.85
C ASN A 141 0.46 -25.09 -7.46
N LYS A 142 0.91 -23.96 -6.90
CA LYS A 142 0.03 -22.87 -6.39
C LYS A 142 -0.07 -21.69 -7.36
N LYS A 143 0.09 -21.88 -8.67
CA LYS A 143 -0.05 -20.81 -9.66
C LYS A 143 -1.36 -20.03 -9.55
N HIS A 144 -2.42 -20.68 -9.12
CA HIS A 144 -3.73 -20.05 -8.93
C HIS A 144 -3.77 -19.02 -7.78
N LEU A 145 -2.77 -19.00 -6.89
CA LEU A 145 -2.64 -17.97 -5.84
C LEU A 145 -1.91 -16.70 -6.31
N SER A 146 -1.44 -16.67 -7.56
CA SER A 146 -0.71 -15.53 -8.14
C SER A 146 -1.49 -14.21 -8.12
N TYR A 147 -2.83 -14.25 -8.19
CA TYR A 147 -3.63 -13.04 -8.11
C TYR A 147 -3.48 -12.30 -6.76
N PHE A 148 -3.23 -13.01 -5.65
CA PHE A 148 -2.92 -12.36 -4.39
C PHE A 148 -1.57 -11.63 -4.42
N ALA A 149 -0.57 -12.19 -5.10
CA ALA A 149 0.70 -11.48 -5.31
C ALA A 149 0.49 -10.16 -6.05
N LEU A 150 -0.34 -10.17 -7.09
CA LEU A 150 -0.68 -8.96 -7.85
C LEU A 150 -1.58 -8.01 -7.06
N THR A 151 -2.48 -8.53 -6.20
CA THR A 151 -3.26 -7.70 -5.26
C THR A 151 -2.32 -6.95 -4.30
N GLY A 152 -1.30 -7.62 -3.77
CA GLY A 152 -0.28 -6.97 -2.93
C GLY A 152 0.51 -5.92 -3.71
N ALA A 153 0.94 -6.23 -4.93
CA ALA A 153 1.65 -5.30 -5.78
C ALA A 153 0.81 -4.03 -6.11
N PHE A 154 -0.52 -4.13 -6.26
CA PHE A 154 -1.40 -2.96 -6.31
C PHE A 154 -1.42 -2.19 -4.99
N GLY A 155 -1.38 -2.89 -3.85
CA GLY A 155 -1.26 -2.26 -2.53
C GLY A 155 -0.03 -1.35 -2.41
N ASP A 156 1.07 -1.76 -3.02
CA ASP A 156 2.35 -1.05 -3.09
C ASP A 156 2.51 -0.15 -4.32
N MET A 157 1.42 0.14 -5.02
CA MET A 157 1.39 1.04 -6.19
C MET A 157 2.23 0.55 -7.39
N GLN A 158 2.57 -0.75 -7.46
CA GLN A 158 3.42 -1.32 -8.51
C GLN A 158 2.64 -1.71 -9.79
N GLY A 159 1.31 -1.65 -9.77
CA GLY A 159 0.45 -2.06 -10.89
C GLY A 159 -0.22 -0.92 -11.66
N GLN A 160 -0.05 0.35 -11.26
CA GLN A 160 -0.80 1.49 -11.79
C GLN A 160 -0.56 1.77 -13.28
N ASP A 161 0.71 1.64 -13.70
CA ASP A 161 1.15 1.82 -15.10
C ASP A 161 1.39 0.46 -15.81
N GLY A 162 0.79 -0.61 -15.28
CA GLY A 162 1.06 -1.98 -15.68
C GLY A 162 2.19 -2.63 -14.86
N PHE A 163 2.21 -3.95 -14.84
CA PHE A 163 3.19 -4.71 -14.09
C PHE A 163 4.50 -4.88 -14.86
N THR A 164 5.64 -4.67 -14.19
CA THR A 164 6.99 -4.83 -14.73
C THR A 164 7.79 -5.92 -14.02
N GLY A 165 8.96 -6.25 -14.53
CA GLY A 165 9.89 -7.18 -13.90
C GLY A 165 9.29 -8.53 -13.55
N VAL A 166 9.48 -8.96 -12.31
CA VAL A 166 8.96 -10.25 -11.80
C VAL A 166 7.44 -10.22 -11.64
N ASN A 167 6.83 -9.06 -11.38
CA ASN A 167 5.37 -8.94 -11.36
C ASN A 167 4.75 -9.32 -12.73
N SER A 168 5.39 -8.97 -13.86
CA SER A 168 4.94 -9.40 -15.19
C SER A 168 4.99 -10.93 -15.37
N PHE A 169 6.00 -11.58 -14.81
CA PHE A 169 6.06 -13.05 -14.79
C PHE A 169 4.90 -13.64 -13.98
N ILE A 170 4.54 -13.04 -12.83
CA ILE A 170 3.42 -13.46 -12.00
C ILE A 170 2.07 -13.25 -12.73
N VAL A 171 1.93 -12.17 -13.52
CA VAL A 171 0.76 -11.96 -14.41
C VAL A 171 0.58 -13.12 -15.38
N ASN A 172 1.65 -13.65 -15.95
CA ASN A 172 1.56 -14.79 -16.85
C ASN A 172 1.09 -16.06 -16.11
N ASP A 173 1.61 -16.33 -14.91
CA ASP A 173 1.13 -17.45 -14.08
C ASP A 173 -0.37 -17.30 -13.74
N ALA A 174 -0.84 -16.07 -13.44
CA ALA A 174 -2.24 -15.80 -13.13
C ALA A 174 -3.16 -15.99 -14.35
N LYS A 175 -2.71 -15.60 -15.55
CA LYS A 175 -3.43 -15.85 -16.82
C LYS A 175 -3.47 -17.35 -17.13
N GLU A 176 -2.34 -18.05 -17.05
CA GLU A 176 -2.25 -19.49 -17.29
C GLU A 176 -3.15 -20.30 -16.35
N SER A 177 -3.26 -19.89 -15.10
CA SER A 177 -4.15 -20.55 -14.11
C SER A 177 -5.62 -20.15 -14.23
N GLY A 178 -5.95 -19.18 -15.10
CA GLY A 178 -7.32 -18.68 -15.29
C GLY A 178 -7.85 -17.91 -14.08
N THR A 179 -6.96 -17.32 -13.29
CA THR A 179 -7.31 -16.51 -12.10
C THR A 179 -7.24 -15.01 -12.36
N LEU A 180 -6.75 -14.61 -13.54
CA LEU A 180 -6.68 -13.21 -13.95
C LEU A 180 -7.16 -13.03 -15.39
N GLU A 181 -8.03 -12.05 -15.59
CA GLU A 181 -8.37 -11.49 -16.90
C GLU A 181 -7.95 -10.02 -16.95
N ILE A 182 -7.44 -9.59 -18.10
CA ILE A 182 -7.10 -8.20 -18.38
C ILE A 182 -7.95 -7.72 -19.53
N HIS A 183 -8.62 -6.59 -19.36
CA HIS A 183 -9.44 -5.96 -20.37
C HIS A 183 -9.29 -4.43 -20.29
N GLU A 184 -9.50 -3.76 -21.42
CA GLU A 184 -9.55 -2.29 -21.42
C GLU A 184 -10.83 -1.79 -20.76
N GLY A 185 -10.72 -0.79 -19.90
CA GLY A 185 -11.85 -0.22 -19.18
C GLY A 185 -11.51 1.06 -18.43
N LEU A 186 -12.53 1.62 -17.76
CA LEU A 186 -12.33 2.76 -16.87
C LEU A 186 -11.68 2.29 -15.55
N LYS A 187 -10.58 2.95 -15.16
CA LYS A 187 -9.84 2.72 -13.93
C LYS A 187 -10.48 3.42 -12.70
N THR A 188 -11.81 3.52 -12.66
CA THR A 188 -12.51 4.07 -11.50
C THR A 188 -12.66 3.01 -10.41
N VAL A 189 -12.66 3.43 -9.15
CA VAL A 189 -12.78 2.53 -7.99
C VAL A 189 -14.21 2.40 -7.50
N SER A 190 -14.50 1.41 -6.67
CA SER A 190 -15.83 1.18 -6.05
C SER A 190 -17.00 1.03 -7.04
N LYS A 191 -16.72 0.61 -8.25
CA LYS A 191 -17.76 0.45 -9.34
C LYS A 191 -18.95 -0.41 -8.92
N ALA A 192 -18.71 -1.43 -8.10
CA ALA A 192 -19.74 -2.37 -7.65
C ALA A 192 -20.36 -2.01 -6.30
N SER A 193 -19.68 -1.19 -5.48
CA SER A 193 -20.08 -0.93 -4.09
C SER A 193 -20.76 0.42 -3.87
N GLU A 194 -20.37 1.47 -4.61
CA GLU A 194 -20.79 2.84 -4.35
C GLU A 194 -21.54 3.47 -5.54
N PRO A 195 -22.36 4.52 -5.30
CA PRO A 195 -22.93 5.34 -6.37
C PRO A 195 -21.84 5.99 -7.23
N LEU A 196 -22.19 6.30 -8.47
CA LEU A 196 -21.25 6.75 -9.51
C LEU A 196 -20.47 8.03 -9.10
N ASN A 197 -21.15 9.02 -8.51
CA ASN A 197 -20.50 10.23 -8.03
C ASN A 197 -19.45 9.93 -6.94
N LYS A 198 -19.73 8.99 -6.03
CA LYS A 198 -18.76 8.57 -5.02
C LYS A 198 -17.62 7.77 -5.64
N SER A 199 -17.92 6.87 -6.57
CA SER A 199 -16.89 6.13 -7.32
C SER A 199 -15.89 7.09 -7.98
N LEU A 200 -16.36 8.11 -8.66
CA LEU A 200 -15.53 9.13 -9.29
C LEU A 200 -14.76 9.97 -8.25
N ALA A 201 -15.44 10.46 -7.20
CA ALA A 201 -14.80 11.24 -6.15
C ALA A 201 -13.73 10.45 -5.37
N TYR A 202 -13.85 9.12 -5.25
CA TYR A 202 -12.88 8.24 -4.60
C TYR A 202 -11.74 7.80 -5.53
N THR A 203 -11.82 8.09 -6.82
CA THR A 203 -10.77 7.76 -7.81
C THR A 203 -9.68 8.82 -7.74
N PHE A 204 -8.55 8.49 -7.12
CA PHE A 204 -7.42 9.40 -6.92
C PHE A 204 -6.24 9.10 -7.84
N SER A 205 -6.22 7.91 -8.44
CA SER A 205 -5.23 7.50 -9.43
C SER A 205 -5.93 6.72 -10.56
N PRO A 206 -5.89 7.26 -11.77
CA PRO A 206 -5.42 8.59 -12.13
C PRO A 206 -6.32 9.69 -11.56
N ALA A 207 -5.72 10.84 -11.21
CA ALA A 207 -6.46 11.97 -10.69
C ALA A 207 -7.31 12.63 -11.77
N LEU A 208 -8.54 13.02 -11.41
CA LEU A 208 -9.48 13.71 -12.28
C LEU A 208 -9.68 15.14 -11.74
N PRO A 209 -9.01 16.16 -12.29
CA PRO A 209 -9.17 17.54 -11.83
C PRO A 209 -10.62 18.00 -11.72
N GLY A 210 -10.99 18.56 -10.56
CA GLY A 210 -12.36 19.00 -10.27
C GLY A 210 -13.36 17.89 -9.91
N ILE A 211 -12.94 16.61 -9.93
CA ILE A 211 -13.78 15.43 -9.64
C ILE A 211 -13.19 14.61 -8.49
N SER A 212 -11.91 14.21 -8.62
CA SER A 212 -11.24 13.42 -7.59
C SER A 212 -11.14 14.21 -6.28
N GLY A 213 -11.62 13.62 -5.19
CA GLY A 213 -11.63 14.26 -3.87
C GLY A 213 -12.76 15.27 -3.67
N ASP A 214 -13.60 15.48 -4.66
CA ASP A 214 -14.69 16.46 -4.64
C ASP A 214 -16.04 15.81 -5.02
N LEU A 215 -16.84 15.49 -4.02
CA LEU A 215 -18.14 14.84 -4.25
C LEU A 215 -19.14 15.75 -4.97
N GLU A 216 -19.08 17.06 -4.72
CA GLU A 216 -19.93 18.07 -5.38
C GLU A 216 -19.52 18.19 -6.84
N GLY A 217 -18.22 18.36 -7.12
CA GLY A 217 -17.68 18.40 -8.48
C GLY A 217 -17.96 17.14 -9.28
N ALA A 218 -17.85 15.95 -8.66
CA ALA A 218 -18.24 14.68 -9.30
C ALA A 218 -19.74 14.64 -9.63
N THR A 219 -20.61 15.17 -8.77
CA THR A 219 -22.04 15.21 -9.00
C THR A 219 -22.39 16.18 -10.14
N GLU A 220 -21.85 17.41 -10.10
CA GLU A 220 -22.03 18.42 -11.16
C GLU A 220 -21.53 17.93 -12.52
N PHE A 221 -20.39 17.23 -12.55
CA PHE A 221 -19.85 16.62 -13.77
C PHE A 221 -20.85 15.64 -14.38
N LEU A 222 -21.40 14.70 -13.57
CA LEU A 222 -22.36 13.71 -14.04
C LEU A 222 -23.67 14.34 -14.53
N GLU A 223 -24.21 15.32 -13.82
CA GLU A 223 -25.38 16.08 -14.23
C GLU A 223 -25.16 16.80 -15.57
N LYS A 224 -24.00 17.42 -15.76
CA LYS A 224 -23.62 18.12 -16.98
C LYS A 224 -23.59 17.20 -18.20
N ILE A 225 -23.17 15.94 -18.05
CA ILE A 225 -23.15 14.95 -19.14
C ILE A 225 -24.45 14.15 -19.25
N GLY A 226 -25.45 14.46 -18.43
CA GLY A 226 -26.79 13.86 -18.46
C GLY A 226 -26.89 12.48 -17.82
N LEU A 227 -25.95 12.11 -16.95
CA LEU A 227 -25.96 10.83 -16.24
C LEU A 227 -26.46 10.95 -14.81
N SER A 228 -27.16 9.92 -14.34
CA SER A 228 -27.60 9.83 -12.94
C SER A 228 -26.41 9.54 -12.03
N TYR A 229 -26.21 10.39 -11.03
CA TYR A 229 -25.10 10.24 -10.07
C TYR A 229 -25.37 9.20 -8.97
N GLY A 230 -26.64 8.88 -8.71
CA GLY A 230 -27.07 7.98 -7.62
C GLY A 230 -27.07 6.50 -7.95
N ILE A 231 -26.82 6.11 -9.19
CA ILE A 231 -26.73 4.70 -9.62
C ILE A 231 -25.28 4.21 -9.59
N LYS A 232 -25.10 2.88 -9.62
CA LYS A 232 -23.75 2.29 -9.71
C LYS A 232 -23.28 2.21 -11.15
N PHE A 233 -21.97 2.14 -11.35
CA PHE A 233 -21.38 1.93 -12.67
C PHE A 233 -21.92 0.67 -13.38
N SER A 234 -22.17 -0.40 -12.62
CA SER A 234 -22.75 -1.64 -13.11
C SER A 234 -24.16 -1.49 -13.70
N ASP A 235 -24.89 -0.46 -13.28
CA ASP A 235 -26.30 -0.26 -13.63
C ASP A 235 -26.47 0.69 -14.84
N LEU A 236 -25.36 1.26 -15.35
CA LEU A 236 -25.36 2.07 -16.58
C LEU A 236 -25.61 1.20 -17.80
N ALA A 237 -26.41 1.72 -18.73
CA ALA A 237 -26.51 1.18 -20.09
C ALA A 237 -25.18 1.33 -20.84
N ASP A 238 -24.96 0.54 -21.88
CA ASP A 238 -23.66 0.57 -22.59
C ASP A 238 -23.41 1.93 -23.26
N GLU A 239 -24.45 2.58 -23.80
CA GLU A 239 -24.39 3.93 -24.36
C GLU A 239 -24.00 4.97 -23.29
N GLU A 240 -24.50 4.82 -22.05
CA GLU A 240 -24.15 5.69 -20.92
C GLU A 240 -22.70 5.49 -20.46
N LYS A 241 -22.21 4.23 -20.51
CA LYS A 241 -20.78 3.92 -20.22
C LYS A 241 -19.87 4.56 -21.27
N ASP A 242 -20.25 4.55 -22.55
CA ASP A 242 -19.48 5.18 -23.62
C ASP A 242 -19.45 6.71 -23.45
N VAL A 243 -20.57 7.35 -23.12
CA VAL A 243 -20.60 8.79 -22.80
C VAL A 243 -19.70 9.11 -21.63
N LEU A 244 -19.79 8.35 -20.54
CA LEU A 244 -18.94 8.55 -19.36
C LEU A 244 -17.47 8.42 -19.69
N LYS A 245 -17.09 7.36 -20.41
CA LYS A 245 -15.72 7.10 -20.86
C LYS A 245 -15.18 8.26 -21.68
N ASP A 246 -15.92 8.69 -22.72
CA ASP A 246 -15.47 9.74 -23.64
C ASP A 246 -15.27 11.09 -22.93
N GLU A 247 -16.12 11.42 -21.96
CA GLU A 247 -15.99 12.66 -21.21
C GLU A 247 -14.86 12.59 -20.16
N LEU A 248 -14.65 11.45 -19.51
CA LEU A 248 -13.54 11.28 -18.56
C LEU A 248 -12.18 11.27 -19.26
N ILE A 249 -12.05 10.66 -20.45
CA ILE A 249 -10.80 10.66 -21.25
C ILE A 249 -10.41 12.09 -21.64
N LYS A 250 -11.36 13.00 -21.87
CA LYS A 250 -11.05 14.42 -22.15
C LYS A 250 -10.41 15.13 -20.96
N ILE A 251 -10.73 14.69 -19.73
CA ILE A 251 -10.16 15.26 -18.49
C ILE A 251 -8.79 14.65 -18.23
N ASN A 252 -8.70 13.32 -18.26
CA ASN A 252 -7.44 12.60 -18.10
C ASN A 252 -7.49 11.29 -18.91
N PRO A 253 -6.68 11.15 -19.98
CA PRO A 253 -6.66 9.95 -20.81
C PRO A 253 -6.27 8.67 -20.06
N ASP A 254 -5.46 8.77 -18.99
CA ASP A 254 -4.98 7.65 -18.22
C ASP A 254 -6.09 6.95 -17.41
N ILE A 255 -7.30 7.56 -17.36
CA ILE A 255 -8.47 6.95 -16.72
C ILE A 255 -8.97 5.70 -17.46
N PHE A 256 -8.58 5.53 -18.73
CA PHE A 256 -8.91 4.37 -19.53
C PHE A 256 -7.66 3.56 -19.85
N GLY A 257 -7.73 2.26 -19.63
CA GLY A 257 -6.60 1.35 -19.87
C GLY A 257 -6.85 -0.02 -19.27
N ASP A 258 -5.79 -0.76 -19.01
CA ASP A 258 -5.86 -2.12 -18.50
C ASP A 258 -6.52 -2.17 -17.11
N CYS A 259 -7.59 -2.95 -17.01
CA CYS A 259 -8.26 -3.34 -15.78
C CYS A 259 -7.99 -4.82 -15.51
N PHE A 260 -7.62 -5.14 -14.30
CA PHE A 260 -7.23 -6.48 -13.87
C PHE A 260 -8.34 -7.09 -13.01
N THR A 261 -8.90 -8.22 -13.45
CA THR A 261 -10.05 -8.82 -12.78
C THR A 261 -9.85 -10.29 -12.47
N ILE A 262 -10.44 -10.75 -11.36
CA ILE A 262 -10.48 -12.14 -10.91
C ILE A 262 -11.82 -12.73 -11.35
N PRO A 263 -11.88 -13.55 -12.43
CA PRO A 263 -13.16 -13.92 -13.10
C PRO A 263 -14.14 -14.63 -12.18
N LYS A 264 -13.63 -15.45 -11.26
CA LYS A 264 -14.43 -16.30 -10.37
C LYS A 264 -14.85 -15.63 -9.07
N GLU A 265 -14.35 -14.41 -8.80
CA GLU A 265 -14.71 -13.68 -7.59
C GLU A 265 -16.07 -12.97 -7.72
N ILE A 266 -16.67 -12.72 -6.57
CA ILE A 266 -17.89 -11.92 -6.47
C ILE A 266 -17.62 -10.48 -6.97
N PRO A 267 -18.62 -9.76 -7.48
CA PRO A 267 -18.42 -8.42 -8.07
C PRO A 267 -17.66 -7.42 -7.18
N LEU A 268 -17.81 -7.51 -5.84
CA LEU A 268 -17.18 -6.63 -4.86
C LEU A 268 -15.66 -6.86 -4.68
N LEU A 269 -15.15 -8.03 -5.05
CA LEU A 269 -13.75 -8.43 -4.94
C LEU A 269 -13.12 -8.77 -6.30
N ARG A 270 -13.90 -8.59 -7.39
CA ARG A 270 -13.47 -8.98 -8.72
C ARG A 270 -12.37 -8.09 -9.28
N ASP A 271 -12.45 -6.79 -9.03
CA ASP A 271 -11.41 -5.85 -9.44
C ASP A 271 -10.21 -5.96 -8.48
N LEU A 272 -9.03 -6.19 -9.04
CA LEU A 272 -7.83 -6.52 -8.27
C LEU A 272 -7.34 -5.34 -7.43
N GLU A 273 -7.41 -4.13 -8.00
CA GLU A 273 -7.04 -2.90 -7.30
C GLU A 273 -8.02 -2.58 -6.16
N GLU A 274 -9.33 -2.75 -6.43
CA GLU A 274 -10.35 -2.56 -5.39
C GLU A 274 -10.20 -3.57 -4.26
N TYR A 275 -9.79 -4.81 -4.58
CA TYR A 275 -9.50 -5.82 -3.56
C TYR A 275 -8.34 -5.37 -2.67
N ALA A 276 -7.25 -4.84 -3.27
CA ALA A 276 -6.13 -4.28 -2.52
C ALA A 276 -6.57 -3.14 -1.58
N TYR A 277 -7.42 -2.23 -2.04
CA TYR A 277 -7.96 -1.15 -1.19
C TYR A 277 -8.83 -1.65 -0.02
N ILE A 278 -9.57 -2.74 -0.21
CA ILE A 278 -10.35 -3.36 0.89
C ILE A 278 -9.40 -3.92 1.96
N LEU A 279 -8.34 -4.63 1.54
CA LEU A 279 -7.32 -5.17 2.46
C LEU A 279 -6.59 -4.05 3.19
N ASP A 280 -6.17 -2.99 2.48
CA ASP A 280 -5.50 -1.83 3.05
C ASP A 280 -6.37 -1.10 4.09
N ALA A 281 -7.67 -0.95 3.81
CA ALA A 281 -8.61 -0.37 4.76
C ALA A 281 -8.73 -1.20 6.04
N CYS A 282 -8.70 -2.54 5.94
CA CYS A 282 -8.65 -3.42 7.10
C CYS A 282 -7.39 -3.18 7.93
N GLY A 283 -6.23 -3.10 7.30
CA GLY A 283 -4.95 -2.86 7.96
C GLY A 283 -4.87 -1.51 8.64
N LYS A 284 -5.20 -0.44 7.94
CA LYS A 284 -5.21 0.94 8.46
C LYS A 284 -6.17 1.14 9.64
N ASN A 285 -7.22 0.35 9.71
CA ASN A 285 -8.16 0.34 10.84
C ASN A 285 -7.79 -0.68 11.94
N LYS A 286 -6.58 -1.24 11.93
CA LYS A 286 -6.10 -2.24 12.90
C LYS A 286 -6.97 -3.51 12.93
N LYS A 287 -7.50 -3.90 11.79
CA LYS A 287 -8.37 -5.05 11.57
C LYS A 287 -7.81 -5.97 10.47
N ALA A 288 -6.48 -6.02 10.32
CA ALA A 288 -5.83 -6.81 9.28
C ALA A 288 -6.27 -8.29 9.25
N GLY A 289 -6.60 -8.86 10.43
CA GLY A 289 -7.20 -10.20 10.52
C GLY A 289 -8.53 -10.36 9.75
N LEU A 290 -9.36 -9.30 9.63
CA LEU A 290 -10.55 -9.34 8.76
C LEU A 290 -10.16 -9.43 7.28
N GLY A 291 -9.14 -8.66 6.86
CA GLY A 291 -8.61 -8.72 5.50
C GLY A 291 -8.09 -10.11 5.16
N LEU A 292 -7.30 -10.71 6.07
CA LEU A 292 -6.83 -12.09 5.90
C LEU A 292 -7.99 -13.07 5.85
N SER A 293 -9.00 -12.95 6.72
CA SER A 293 -10.18 -13.81 6.70
C SER A 293 -10.91 -13.77 5.35
N ILE A 294 -11.07 -12.57 4.76
CA ILE A 294 -11.63 -12.43 3.42
C ILE A 294 -10.74 -13.14 2.39
N ALA A 295 -9.43 -12.95 2.46
CA ALA A 295 -8.48 -13.52 1.52
C ALA A 295 -8.38 -15.06 1.61
N ILE A 296 -8.67 -15.67 2.77
CA ILE A 296 -8.74 -17.14 2.93
C ILE A 296 -10.14 -17.74 2.68
N GLY A 297 -11.07 -16.91 2.17
CA GLY A 297 -12.37 -17.39 1.67
C GLY A 297 -13.60 -16.97 2.45
N GLU A 298 -13.46 -16.26 3.57
CA GLU A 298 -14.62 -15.73 4.29
C GLU A 298 -15.32 -14.63 3.48
N ARG A 299 -16.66 -14.62 3.56
CA ARG A 299 -17.52 -13.66 2.86
C ARG A 299 -18.59 -13.15 3.83
N GLU A 300 -19.73 -12.78 3.36
CA GLU A 300 -20.90 -12.36 4.14
C GLU A 300 -20.57 -11.19 5.09
N ARG A 301 -20.86 -11.36 6.38
CA ARG A 301 -20.75 -10.31 7.41
C ARG A 301 -19.32 -9.73 7.53
N ILE A 302 -18.29 -10.54 7.31
CA ILE A 302 -16.89 -10.08 7.40
C ILE A 302 -16.59 -9.10 6.26
N LEU A 303 -17.05 -9.42 5.06
CA LEU A 303 -16.90 -8.53 3.91
C LEU A 303 -17.70 -7.22 4.08
N GLU A 304 -18.93 -7.28 4.60
CA GLU A 304 -19.72 -6.09 4.91
C GLU A 304 -18.98 -5.14 5.87
N VAL A 305 -18.37 -5.70 6.93
CA VAL A 305 -17.57 -4.92 7.87
C VAL A 305 -16.36 -4.29 7.19
N ALA A 306 -15.66 -5.01 6.32
CA ALA A 306 -14.49 -4.49 5.60
C ALA A 306 -14.87 -3.36 4.63
N LEU A 307 -15.98 -3.50 3.90
CA LEU A 307 -16.52 -2.47 3.02
C LEU A 307 -16.93 -1.21 3.80
N ASP A 308 -17.51 -1.37 4.99
CA ASP A 308 -17.85 -0.24 5.86
C ASP A 308 -16.58 0.47 6.37
N LEU A 309 -15.52 -0.26 6.71
CA LEU A 309 -14.22 0.32 7.07
C LEU A 309 -13.61 1.09 5.90
N GLN A 310 -13.65 0.54 4.69
CA GLN A 310 -13.16 1.19 3.47
C GLN A 310 -13.94 2.48 3.18
N ARG A 311 -15.28 2.42 3.22
CA ARG A 311 -16.14 3.59 3.03
C ARG A 311 -15.82 4.69 4.05
N LYS A 312 -15.76 4.36 5.32
CA LYS A 312 -15.41 5.30 6.39
C LYS A 312 -14.04 5.94 6.17
N TYR A 313 -13.05 5.17 5.74
CA TYR A 313 -11.72 5.67 5.44
C TYR A 313 -11.74 6.64 4.26
N ARG A 314 -12.42 6.31 3.17
CA ARG A 314 -12.59 7.18 1.99
C ARG A 314 -13.37 8.46 2.33
N ASP A 315 -14.43 8.37 3.13
CA ASP A 315 -15.18 9.54 3.60
C ASP A 315 -14.29 10.48 4.44
N GLN A 316 -13.35 9.96 5.23
CA GLN A 316 -12.39 10.78 5.96
C GLN A 316 -11.39 11.47 5.02
N ILE A 317 -10.98 10.81 3.94
CA ILE A 317 -10.15 11.44 2.90
C ILE A 317 -10.91 12.59 2.25
N LEU A 318 -12.15 12.38 1.80
CA LEU A 318 -12.97 13.45 1.20
C LEU A 318 -13.15 14.64 2.15
N LYS A 319 -13.42 14.38 3.44
CA LYS A 319 -13.50 15.45 4.46
C LYS A 319 -12.19 16.22 4.59
N GLY A 320 -11.06 15.50 4.55
CA GLY A 320 -9.73 16.11 4.59
C GLY A 320 -9.45 16.99 3.36
N LEU A 321 -9.77 16.50 2.16
CA LEU A 321 -9.60 17.24 0.90
C LEU A 321 -10.55 18.46 0.84
N SER A 322 -11.80 18.31 1.26
CA SER A 322 -12.73 19.44 1.38
C SER A 322 -12.23 20.49 2.39
N TRP A 323 -11.56 20.06 3.46
CA TRP A 323 -10.90 20.97 4.39
C TRP A 323 -9.75 21.72 3.72
N ILE A 324 -8.87 21.02 2.97
CA ILE A 324 -7.78 21.65 2.20
C ILE A 324 -8.34 22.65 1.19
N LYS A 325 -9.40 22.29 0.44
CA LYS A 325 -10.05 23.17 -0.55
C LYS A 325 -10.53 24.48 0.07
N ARG A 326 -11.02 24.44 1.31
CA ARG A 326 -11.57 25.60 2.01
C ARG A 326 -10.51 26.44 2.73
N GLU A 327 -9.59 25.81 3.46
CA GLU A 327 -8.65 26.48 4.36
C GLU A 327 -7.26 26.70 3.70
N GLY A 328 -6.90 25.85 2.73
CA GLY A 328 -5.60 25.86 2.09
C GLY A 328 -4.47 25.32 2.97
N ALA A 329 -3.25 25.40 2.45
CA ALA A 329 -2.02 25.15 3.19
C ALA A 329 -1.37 26.47 3.60
N VAL A 330 -0.60 26.46 4.69
CA VAL A 330 0.26 27.59 5.05
C VAL A 330 1.60 27.44 4.32
N GLY A 331 1.92 28.38 3.44
CA GLY A 331 3.16 28.41 2.69
C GLY A 331 4.31 29.03 3.48
N LEU A 332 5.50 28.41 3.40
CA LEU A 332 6.80 29.00 3.71
C LEU A 332 7.58 29.21 2.40
N ASN A 333 8.88 29.50 2.48
CA ASN A 333 9.68 29.78 1.27
C ASN A 333 9.75 28.55 0.35
N SER A 334 10.15 27.40 0.89
CA SER A 334 10.45 26.18 0.14
C SER A 334 9.53 25.01 0.49
N ILE A 335 8.71 25.12 1.53
CA ILE A 335 7.70 24.11 1.90
C ILE A 335 6.33 24.73 2.12
N GLN A 336 5.31 23.88 2.24
CA GLN A 336 3.98 24.22 2.74
C GLN A 336 3.55 23.21 3.81
N TYR A 337 2.61 23.60 4.68
CA TYR A 337 2.14 22.68 5.71
C TYR A 337 0.64 22.78 5.97
N LEU A 338 0.08 21.66 6.43
CA LEU A 338 -1.30 21.51 6.87
C LEU A 338 -1.31 21.27 8.39
N TYR A 339 -2.04 22.06 9.14
CA TYR A 339 -2.25 21.86 10.56
C TYR A 339 -3.73 21.95 10.90
N THR A 340 -4.37 20.81 11.15
CA THR A 340 -5.82 20.69 11.20
C THR A 340 -6.41 20.75 12.60
N GLU A 341 -5.61 20.85 13.66
CA GLU A 341 -6.07 20.88 15.06
C GLU A 341 -7.12 19.81 15.38
N ASP A 342 -6.90 18.57 14.97
CA ASP A 342 -7.79 17.42 15.13
C ASP A 342 -9.12 17.46 14.30
N LYS A 343 -9.32 18.44 13.40
CA LYS A 343 -10.47 18.48 12.47
C LYS A 343 -10.42 17.37 11.41
N VAL A 344 -9.23 16.83 11.16
CA VAL A 344 -8.97 15.71 10.24
C VAL A 344 -8.25 14.59 10.99
N LEU A 345 -8.64 13.34 10.71
CA LEU A 345 -8.01 12.18 11.36
C LEU A 345 -6.52 12.08 11.04
N LYS A 346 -5.73 11.82 12.07
CA LYS A 346 -4.25 11.66 11.99
C LYS A 346 -3.82 10.54 11.03
N SER A 347 -4.67 9.52 10.86
CA SER A 347 -4.41 8.38 9.99
C SER A 347 -4.49 8.71 8.50
N VAL A 348 -5.24 9.75 8.11
CA VAL A 348 -5.38 10.14 6.69
C VAL A 348 -4.50 11.32 6.28
N MET A 349 -3.78 11.94 7.21
CA MET A 349 -3.02 13.17 6.96
C MET A 349 -2.00 13.01 5.81
N GLY A 350 -1.22 11.93 5.82
CA GLY A 350 -0.27 11.67 4.72
C GLY A 350 -0.98 11.39 3.39
N THR A 351 -2.12 10.71 3.43
CA THR A 351 -2.91 10.38 2.23
C THR A 351 -3.51 11.64 1.62
N ILE A 352 -4.14 12.52 2.42
CA ILE A 352 -4.72 13.77 1.89
C ILE A 352 -3.64 14.74 1.39
N ALA A 353 -2.44 14.71 1.99
CA ALA A 353 -1.30 15.47 1.49
C ALA A 353 -0.86 15.00 0.10
N SER A 354 -0.73 13.66 -0.11
CA SER A 354 -0.42 13.10 -1.43
C SER A 354 -1.49 13.42 -2.46
N ILE A 355 -2.76 13.15 -2.13
CA ILE A 355 -3.88 13.39 -3.04
C ILE A 355 -4.01 14.88 -3.32
N GLY A 356 -3.89 15.74 -2.31
CA GLY A 356 -3.96 17.20 -2.46
C GLY A 356 -2.92 17.75 -3.45
N LEU A 357 -1.73 17.14 -3.53
CA LEU A 357 -0.74 17.44 -4.57
C LEU A 357 -1.22 16.91 -5.94
N SER A 358 -1.67 15.66 -6.03
CA SER A 358 -2.05 15.04 -7.32
C SER A 358 -3.29 15.68 -7.97
N VAL A 359 -4.21 16.23 -7.19
CA VAL A 359 -5.41 16.96 -7.69
C VAL A 359 -5.24 18.48 -7.69
N GLU A 360 -4.03 18.98 -7.50
CA GLU A 360 -3.66 20.40 -7.56
C GLU A 360 -4.38 21.30 -6.54
N LEU A 361 -4.83 20.74 -5.42
CA LEU A 361 -5.32 21.52 -4.28
C LEU A 361 -4.20 22.13 -3.44
N LEU A 362 -2.97 21.67 -3.64
CA LEU A 362 -1.75 22.13 -3.00
C LEU A 362 -0.73 22.54 -4.06
N ASP A 363 0.23 23.39 -3.67
CA ASP A 363 1.30 23.86 -4.56
C ASP A 363 2.28 22.72 -4.86
N ASN A 364 2.30 22.23 -6.10
CA ASN A 364 3.16 21.14 -6.54
C ASN A 364 4.66 21.51 -6.60
N SER A 365 4.98 22.80 -6.54
CA SER A 365 6.36 23.30 -6.49
C SER A 365 6.97 23.27 -5.09
N LYS A 366 6.22 22.81 -4.08
CA LYS A 366 6.68 22.75 -2.68
C LYS A 366 6.27 21.43 -2.01
N PRO A 367 7.19 20.78 -1.27
CA PRO A 367 6.81 19.71 -0.37
C PRO A 367 5.75 20.14 0.62
N VAL A 368 4.84 19.24 0.99
CA VAL A 368 3.80 19.46 1.99
C VAL A 368 4.04 18.64 3.25
N LEU A 369 3.94 19.27 4.41
CA LEU A 369 4.04 18.65 5.71
C LEU A 369 2.66 18.63 6.39
N GLY A 370 2.05 17.46 6.52
CA GLY A 370 0.82 17.28 7.29
C GLY A 370 1.12 17.05 8.78
N LEU A 371 0.67 17.96 9.64
CA LEU A 371 0.92 17.96 11.07
C LEU A 371 -0.29 17.43 11.84
N SER A 372 -0.05 16.48 12.75
CA SER A 372 -1.07 15.92 13.65
C SER A 372 -0.60 15.90 15.09
N ARG A 373 -1.35 16.49 15.99
CA ARG A 373 -1.02 16.52 17.42
C ARG A 373 -1.23 15.15 18.08
N LEU A 374 -0.25 14.71 18.87
CA LEU A 374 -0.25 13.47 19.65
C LEU A 374 0.18 13.77 21.10
N HIS A 375 -0.76 14.12 21.96
CA HIS A 375 -0.47 14.54 23.35
C HIS A 375 0.57 15.69 23.40
N ASN A 376 1.80 15.41 23.82
CA ASN A 376 2.89 16.36 23.90
C ASN A 376 3.77 16.41 22.64
N ASP A 377 3.47 15.59 21.64
CA ASP A 377 4.25 15.48 20.42
C ASP A 377 3.42 15.92 19.19
N ILE A 378 4.11 16.16 18.09
CA ILE A 378 3.54 16.29 16.77
C ILE A 378 4.08 15.17 15.87
N LYS A 379 3.16 14.44 15.25
CA LYS A 379 3.47 13.56 14.13
C LYS A 379 3.42 14.39 12.84
N ILE A 380 4.49 14.30 12.06
CA ILE A 380 4.63 14.92 10.74
C ILE A 380 4.55 13.83 9.67
N SER A 381 3.81 14.11 8.60
CA SER A 381 3.76 13.29 7.38
C SER A 381 4.13 14.18 6.21
N GLY A 382 5.36 14.04 5.70
CA GLY A 382 5.87 14.78 4.56
C GLY A 382 5.56 14.08 3.24
N ARG A 383 5.17 14.85 2.23
CA ARG A 383 4.94 14.39 0.85
C ARG A 383 5.50 15.41 -0.12
N THR A 384 5.96 14.92 -1.28
CA THR A 384 6.39 15.79 -2.37
C THR A 384 6.09 15.13 -3.72
N THR A 385 6.31 15.85 -4.80
CA THR A 385 6.15 15.33 -6.17
C THR A 385 7.46 14.71 -6.67
N ARG A 386 7.37 13.84 -7.68
CA ARG A 386 8.57 13.28 -8.33
C ARG A 386 9.43 14.39 -8.94
N GLU A 387 8.82 15.41 -9.53
CA GLU A 387 9.50 16.57 -10.08
C GLU A 387 10.39 17.27 -9.04
N MET A 388 9.91 17.41 -7.79
CA MET A 388 10.70 18.01 -6.72
C MET A 388 11.86 17.11 -6.27
N VAL A 389 11.66 15.79 -6.28
CA VAL A 389 12.75 14.82 -6.03
C VAL A 389 13.82 14.93 -7.12
N ASP A 390 13.42 15.00 -8.38
CA ASP A 390 14.35 15.16 -9.52
C ASP A 390 15.12 16.49 -9.47
N LYS A 391 14.57 17.53 -8.83
CA LYS A 391 15.23 18.80 -8.50
C LYS A 391 16.14 18.72 -7.26
N GLY A 392 16.25 17.54 -6.61
CA GLY A 392 17.16 17.28 -5.50
C GLY A 392 16.54 17.26 -4.12
N VAL A 393 15.22 17.38 -3.99
CA VAL A 393 14.55 17.29 -2.69
C VAL A 393 14.60 15.85 -2.17
N ASN A 394 15.05 15.69 -0.94
CA ASN A 394 15.00 14.43 -0.20
C ASN A 394 14.34 14.67 1.16
N LEU A 395 13.02 14.34 1.24
CA LEU A 395 12.25 14.52 2.46
C LEU A 395 12.73 13.61 3.60
N GLY A 396 13.15 12.37 3.29
CA GLY A 396 13.66 11.45 4.30
C GLY A 396 14.83 12.03 5.06
N LYS A 397 15.80 12.60 4.34
CA LYS A 397 16.97 13.27 4.92
C LYS A 397 16.57 14.56 5.64
N ALA A 398 15.75 15.42 5.02
CA ALA A 398 15.33 16.69 5.61
C ALA A 398 14.61 16.48 6.95
N LEU A 399 13.64 15.55 7.01
CA LEU A 399 12.90 15.29 8.24
C LEU A 399 13.74 14.56 9.29
N ASN A 400 14.63 13.62 8.91
CA ASN A 400 15.52 12.92 9.82
C ASN A 400 16.50 13.88 10.51
N ASP A 401 17.19 14.70 9.71
CA ASP A 401 18.21 15.58 10.24
C ASP A 401 17.60 16.73 11.06
N SER A 402 16.46 17.28 10.61
CA SER A 402 15.75 18.31 11.36
C SER A 402 15.20 17.80 12.70
N SER A 403 14.60 16.59 12.73
CA SER A 403 13.99 16.07 13.96
C SER A 403 14.99 15.82 15.08
N LYS A 404 16.22 15.39 14.75
CA LYS A 404 17.29 15.16 15.73
C LYS A 404 17.65 16.40 16.55
N ASN A 405 17.56 17.60 15.96
CA ASN A 405 17.84 18.86 16.65
C ASN A 405 16.86 19.16 17.78
N PHE A 406 15.71 18.50 17.79
CA PHE A 406 14.64 18.71 18.78
C PHE A 406 14.39 17.47 19.65
N GLY A 407 15.33 16.50 19.67
CA GLY A 407 15.16 15.25 20.41
C GLY A 407 14.07 14.34 19.84
N GLY A 408 13.66 14.58 18.59
CA GLY A 408 12.68 13.80 17.86
C GLY A 408 13.33 12.70 17.02
N GLN A 409 12.49 12.02 16.24
CA GLN A 409 12.88 10.99 15.29
C GLN A 409 12.20 11.26 13.95
N GLY A 410 12.91 11.05 12.85
CA GLY A 410 12.38 11.20 11.51
C GLY A 410 13.06 10.24 10.53
N GLY A 411 12.49 10.11 9.32
CA GLY A 411 13.03 9.29 8.25
C GLY A 411 11.96 8.92 7.23
N GLY A 412 12.37 8.16 6.24
CA GLY A 412 11.53 7.74 5.13
C GLY A 412 12.28 7.85 3.80
N HIS A 413 11.53 7.87 2.72
CA HIS A 413 12.04 8.02 1.36
C HIS A 413 12.14 9.49 0.94
N ASP A 414 12.72 9.73 -0.21
CA ASP A 414 12.86 11.06 -0.82
C ASP A 414 11.51 11.74 -1.08
N ILE A 415 10.52 10.97 -1.54
CA ILE A 415 9.16 11.45 -1.91
C ILE A 415 8.17 11.44 -0.73
N ALA A 416 8.36 10.57 0.26
CA ALA A 416 7.45 10.36 1.38
C ALA A 416 8.20 10.03 2.66
N ALA A 417 8.04 10.87 3.67
CA ALA A 417 8.76 10.72 4.93
C ALA A 417 7.88 11.12 6.13
N GLY A 418 8.34 10.78 7.32
CA GLY A 418 7.66 11.13 8.56
C GLY A 418 8.62 11.59 9.64
N ALA A 419 8.11 12.33 10.61
CA ALA A 419 8.84 12.67 11.83
C ALA A 419 7.90 12.74 13.03
N MET A 420 8.49 12.64 14.22
CA MET A 420 7.85 12.88 15.49
C MET A 420 8.73 13.81 16.31
N ILE A 421 8.19 14.93 16.77
CA ILE A 421 8.89 15.94 17.53
C ILE A 421 8.04 16.42 18.71
N PRO A 422 8.63 16.99 19.79
CA PRO A 422 7.87 17.68 20.82
C PRO A 422 7.02 18.83 20.25
N TYR A 423 5.80 18.99 20.75
CA TYR A 423 4.85 20.03 20.27
C TYR A 423 5.45 21.43 20.31
N GLU A 424 6.19 21.74 21.36
CA GLU A 424 6.80 23.06 21.57
C GLU A 424 7.83 23.43 20.50
N SER A 425 8.38 22.45 19.82
CA SER A 425 9.41 22.64 18.78
C SER A 425 8.84 22.89 17.39
N LYS A 426 7.51 22.86 17.24
CA LYS A 426 6.82 22.88 15.93
C LYS A 426 7.32 23.99 15.00
N ASP A 427 7.32 25.22 15.47
CA ASP A 427 7.61 26.37 14.61
C ASP A 427 9.10 26.47 14.22
N PHE A 428 9.99 26.08 15.14
CA PHE A 428 11.43 25.99 14.85
C PHE A 428 11.74 24.83 13.90
N PHE A 429 11.09 23.70 14.08
CA PHE A 429 11.22 22.55 13.20
C PHE A 429 10.79 22.89 11.76
N LEU A 430 9.62 23.52 11.59
CA LEU A 430 9.13 23.93 10.27
C LEU A 430 10.11 24.86 9.55
N LYS A 431 10.69 25.84 10.26
CA LYS A 431 11.72 26.73 9.70
C LYS A 431 12.97 25.96 9.28
N LEU A 432 13.44 25.04 10.13
CA LEU A 432 14.63 24.26 9.82
C LEU A 432 14.44 23.35 8.60
N VAL A 433 13.25 22.73 8.46
CA VAL A 433 12.93 21.92 7.27
C VAL A 433 12.84 22.80 6.03
N ASP A 434 12.25 23.99 6.12
CA ASP A 434 12.17 24.98 5.04
C ASP A 434 13.58 25.36 4.52
N GLU A 435 14.49 25.70 5.43
CA GLU A 435 15.89 26.01 5.12
C GLU A 435 16.64 24.82 4.52
N MET A 436 16.37 23.59 5.02
CA MET A 436 17.01 22.37 4.50
C MET A 436 16.54 22.04 3.07
N VAL A 437 15.25 22.21 2.79
CA VAL A 437 14.70 21.99 1.44
C VAL A 437 15.24 23.07 0.48
N GLU A 438 15.32 24.33 0.91
CA GLU A 438 15.95 25.39 0.13
C GLU A 438 17.42 25.08 -0.18
N TYR A 439 18.17 24.59 0.81
CA TYR A 439 19.57 24.16 0.60
C TYR A 439 19.68 23.02 -0.41
N GLN A 440 18.79 22.00 -0.34
CA GLN A 440 18.78 20.89 -1.26
C GLN A 440 18.53 21.35 -2.71
N LEU A 441 17.56 22.25 -2.92
CA LEU A 441 17.22 22.79 -4.23
C LEU A 441 18.37 23.62 -4.83
N ASN A 442 19.08 24.40 -4.00
CA ASN A 442 20.15 25.27 -4.46
C ASN A 442 21.48 24.55 -4.74
N ASN A 443 21.72 23.37 -4.18
CA ASN A 443 22.97 22.64 -4.32
C ASN A 443 22.93 21.43 -5.26
N ASN A 444 21.77 21.13 -5.86
CA ASN A 444 21.59 20.10 -6.88
C ASN A 444 21.16 20.70 -8.24
N SER A 445 21.27 22.02 -8.40
CA SER A 445 21.01 22.77 -9.66
C SER A 445 22.25 22.81 -10.56
#